data_7cdf89b502ec5195c1c1c9a984f7a45b
#
_entry.id   7cdf89b502ec5195c1c1c9a984f7a45b
#
_cell.length_a   1.000
_cell.length_b   1.000
_cell.length_c   1.000
_cell.angle_alpha   90.00
_cell.angle_beta   90.00
_cell.angle_gamma   90.00
#
_symmetry.space_group_name_H-M   'P 1'
#
loop_
_entity.id
_entity.type
_entity.pdbx_description
1 polymer ?
#
loop_
_entity_poly.entity_id
_entity_poly.type
_entity_poly.pdbx_seq_one_letter_code
_entity_poly.pdbx_strand_id
1 'polypeptide(L)'
;DKEYRPRIHFTPAKNWMNDPNGLVWHKGEYHLFFQHNPHGTEWGHMSWGHAVSEDLINWNELPVAIACDDSYAIFSGSAVVDYFNTTGFGSLENPAMVAIFTDHQHDGSHQSQSLAFSLDDGMTWQRYEGNPVLDLKMKDFRDPKVSWDESTNSWLMTIAKPLEYIISFLHYQQFQL
;
A
#
# COMPACT_ATOMS: atom_id res chain seq x y z
N ASP A 1 7.65 7.75 25.45
CA ASP A 1 7.24 8.89 26.27
C ASP A 1 5.80 9.28 25.92
N LYS A 2 4.87 9.10 26.88
CA LYS A 2 3.43 9.29 26.64
C LYS A 2 3.01 10.76 26.64
N GLU A 3 3.86 11.67 27.09
CA GLU A 3 3.52 13.08 27.27
C GLU A 3 3.21 13.78 25.94
N TYR A 4 3.95 13.47 24.89
CA TYR A 4 3.82 14.07 23.56
C TYR A 4 3.05 13.24 22.55
N ARG A 5 2.54 12.06 22.95
CA ARG A 5 1.76 11.22 22.05
C ARG A 5 0.41 11.88 21.74
N PRO A 6 0.03 11.99 20.44
CA PRO A 6 -1.31 12.45 20.05
C PRO A 6 -2.40 11.61 20.72
N ARG A 7 -3.51 12.28 21.12
CA ARG A 7 -4.65 11.62 21.77
C ARG A 7 -5.81 11.34 20.82
N ILE A 8 -5.80 11.95 19.65
CA ILE A 8 -6.90 11.90 18.67
C ILE A 8 -6.44 11.17 17.40
N HIS A 9 -5.19 11.40 16.96
CA HIS A 9 -4.66 10.79 15.75
C HIS A 9 -4.08 9.41 16.04
N PHE A 10 -4.22 8.49 15.09
CA PHE A 10 -3.54 7.21 15.14
C PHE A 10 -2.01 7.41 15.24
N THR A 11 -1.39 6.63 16.10
CA THR A 11 0.06 6.46 16.19
C THR A 11 0.37 5.02 16.54
N PRO A 12 1.38 4.38 15.92
CA PRO A 12 1.76 3.01 16.27
C PRO A 12 2.22 2.95 17.72
N ALA A 13 2.20 1.77 18.32
CA ALA A 13 2.61 1.56 19.71
C ALA A 13 4.07 2.01 19.94
N LYS A 14 4.92 1.85 18.94
CA LYS A 14 6.34 2.23 18.96
C LYS A 14 6.88 2.46 17.56
N ASN A 15 8.07 3.03 17.47
CA ASN A 15 8.89 3.17 16.29
C ASN A 15 8.39 4.24 15.30
N TRP A 16 9.09 4.38 14.19
CA TRP A 16 8.84 5.38 13.16
C TRP A 16 7.57 5.11 12.36
N MET A 17 6.82 6.16 12.07
CA MET A 17 5.79 6.16 11.02
C MET A 17 5.83 7.48 10.24
N ASN A 18 5.37 7.44 8.99
CA ASN A 18 5.10 8.63 8.17
C ASN A 18 3.80 8.45 7.38
N ASP A 19 3.84 8.29 6.06
CA ASP A 19 2.67 8.37 5.19
C ASP A 19 1.58 7.36 5.55
N PRO A 20 0.30 7.76 5.61
CA PRO A 20 -0.80 6.81 5.57
C PRO A 20 -0.91 6.17 4.18
N ASN A 21 -1.15 4.89 4.15
CA ASN A 21 -1.28 4.09 2.95
C ASN A 21 -2.60 3.31 2.97
N GLY A 22 -3.09 2.94 1.79
CA GLY A 22 -4.07 1.87 1.62
C GLY A 22 -5.33 1.98 2.48
N LEU A 23 -5.82 3.20 2.77
CA LEU A 23 -7.04 3.36 3.55
C LEU A 23 -8.22 2.75 2.78
N VAL A 24 -8.83 1.70 3.34
CA VAL A 24 -9.92 0.96 2.71
C VAL A 24 -10.95 0.50 3.76
N TRP A 25 -12.23 0.51 3.37
CA TRP A 25 -13.33 -0.04 4.17
C TRP A 25 -13.65 -1.46 3.69
N HIS A 26 -13.68 -2.42 4.61
CA HIS A 26 -14.03 -3.79 4.30
C HIS A 26 -14.69 -4.49 5.49
N LYS A 27 -15.80 -5.18 5.26
CA LYS A 27 -16.51 -6.01 6.26
C LYS A 27 -16.75 -5.35 7.63
N GLY A 28 -17.03 -4.05 7.64
CA GLY A 28 -17.34 -3.34 8.89
C GLY A 28 -16.14 -2.69 9.58
N GLU A 29 -14.97 -2.75 8.99
CA GLU A 29 -13.76 -2.14 9.52
C GLU A 29 -13.07 -1.22 8.50
N TYR A 30 -12.48 -0.13 8.98
CA TYR A 30 -11.53 0.67 8.26
C TYR A 30 -10.14 0.08 8.46
N HIS A 31 -9.44 -0.20 7.36
CA HIS A 31 -8.04 -0.59 7.38
C HIS A 31 -7.19 0.63 7.07
N LEU A 32 -6.21 0.89 7.90
CA LEU A 32 -5.17 1.89 7.70
C LEU A 32 -3.83 1.17 7.62
N PHE A 33 -3.17 1.30 6.49
CA PHE A 33 -1.76 0.96 6.37
C PHE A 33 -0.93 2.24 6.50
N PHE A 34 0.34 2.11 6.84
CA PHE A 34 1.22 3.26 7.02
C PHE A 34 2.68 2.89 6.84
N GLN A 35 3.46 3.83 6.37
CA GLN A 35 4.91 3.68 6.32
C GLN A 35 5.44 3.51 7.73
N HIS A 36 6.18 2.44 7.96
CA HIS A 36 6.64 2.03 9.28
C HIS A 36 8.06 1.48 9.24
N ASN A 37 8.90 1.91 10.18
CA ASN A 37 10.13 1.20 10.48
C ASN A 37 9.90 0.30 11.69
N PRO A 38 9.73 -1.02 11.53
CA PRO A 38 9.45 -1.91 12.67
C PRO A 38 10.63 -2.08 13.62
N HIS A 39 11.82 -1.63 13.24
CA HIS A 39 13.06 -1.88 13.98
C HIS A 39 13.61 -0.65 14.70
N GLY A 40 13.11 0.55 14.44
CA GLY A 40 13.68 1.76 15.02
C GLY A 40 12.81 3.01 14.96
N THR A 41 13.27 4.06 15.60
CA THR A 41 12.60 5.35 15.72
C THR A 41 13.04 6.36 14.66
N GLU A 42 13.86 5.94 13.72
CA GLU A 42 14.36 6.74 12.61
C GLU A 42 13.83 6.20 11.28
N TRP A 43 13.85 7.04 10.25
CA TRP A 43 13.51 6.60 8.91
C TRP A 43 14.46 5.50 8.42
N GLY A 44 13.92 4.41 7.93
CA GLY A 44 14.67 3.26 7.43
C GLY A 44 13.81 2.01 7.48
N HIS A 45 14.21 0.94 6.85
CA HIS A 45 13.52 -0.35 6.83
C HIS A 45 12.01 -0.22 6.54
N MET A 46 11.67 0.71 5.60
CA MET A 46 10.28 1.04 5.31
C MET A 46 9.48 -0.18 4.91
N SER A 47 8.46 -0.43 5.72
CA SER A 47 7.50 -1.51 5.61
C SER A 47 6.09 -0.92 5.72
N TRP A 48 5.05 -1.66 5.42
CA TRP A 48 3.68 -1.25 5.72
C TRP A 48 3.26 -1.80 7.08
N GLY A 49 3.09 -0.90 8.06
CA GLY A 49 2.34 -1.18 9.27
C GLY A 49 0.86 -1.28 8.95
N HIS A 50 0.05 -1.86 9.85
CA HIS A 50 -1.37 -2.06 9.67
C HIS A 50 -2.14 -1.78 10.96
N ALA A 51 -3.28 -1.13 10.86
CA ALA A 51 -4.23 -0.96 11.94
C ALA A 51 -5.66 -1.02 11.40
N VAL A 52 -6.60 -1.43 12.26
CA VAL A 52 -8.03 -1.50 11.93
C VAL A 52 -8.85 -0.72 12.93
N SER A 53 -10.00 -0.19 12.49
CA SER A 53 -10.94 0.56 13.31
C SER A 53 -12.36 0.43 12.79
N GLU A 54 -13.33 0.34 13.68
CA GLU A 54 -14.75 0.39 13.33
C GLU A 54 -15.28 1.84 13.23
N ASP A 55 -14.59 2.81 13.86
CA ASP A 55 -15.10 4.17 14.06
C ASP A 55 -14.12 5.31 13.65
N LEU A 56 -12.94 4.97 13.12
CA LEU A 56 -11.84 5.90 12.75
C LEU A 56 -11.22 6.66 13.95
N ILE A 57 -11.62 6.33 15.17
CA ILE A 57 -11.14 6.95 16.42
C ILE A 57 -10.32 5.96 17.23
N ASN A 58 -10.89 4.77 17.43
CA ASN A 58 -10.27 3.70 18.18
C ASN A 58 -9.62 2.70 17.22
N TRP A 59 -8.31 2.58 17.30
CA TRP A 59 -7.53 1.75 16.38
C TRP A 59 -6.88 0.58 17.09
N ASN A 60 -6.97 -0.59 16.48
CA ASN A 60 -6.24 -1.79 16.86
C ASN A 60 -5.08 -1.99 15.89
N GLU A 61 -3.85 -1.90 16.41
CA GLU A 61 -2.65 -2.16 15.61
C GLU A 61 -2.49 -3.67 15.39
N LEU A 62 -2.24 -4.04 14.14
CA LEU A 62 -2.02 -5.41 13.69
C LEU A 62 -0.53 -5.63 13.37
N PRO A 63 -0.09 -6.86 13.12
CA PRO A 63 1.25 -7.12 12.63
C PRO A 63 1.57 -6.37 11.34
N VAL A 64 2.86 -6.17 11.05
CA VAL A 64 3.34 -5.60 9.79
C VAL A 64 2.73 -6.37 8.61
N ALA A 65 2.05 -5.64 7.72
CA ALA A 65 1.37 -6.24 6.57
C ALA A 65 2.35 -6.63 5.48
N ILE A 66 3.20 -5.70 5.04
CA ILE A 66 4.17 -5.92 3.97
C ILE A 66 5.53 -5.46 4.49
N ALA A 67 6.39 -6.41 4.80
CA ALA A 67 7.74 -6.13 5.31
C ALA A 67 8.70 -5.82 4.17
N CYS A 68 9.65 -4.90 4.42
CA CYS A 68 10.82 -4.75 3.57
C CYS A 68 11.67 -6.03 3.59
N ASP A 69 12.44 -6.23 2.54
CA ASP A 69 13.39 -7.33 2.42
C ASP A 69 14.82 -6.81 2.15
N ASP A 70 15.73 -7.71 1.83
CA ASP A 70 17.14 -7.36 1.55
C ASP A 70 17.32 -6.56 0.24
N SER A 71 16.33 -6.57 -0.64
CA SER A 71 16.37 -5.92 -1.95
C SER A 71 15.63 -4.59 -1.96
N TYR A 72 14.48 -4.51 -1.28
CA TYR A 72 13.56 -3.39 -1.40
C TYR A 72 13.03 -2.90 -0.05
N ALA A 73 12.96 -1.59 0.09
CA ALA A 73 12.07 -0.92 1.01
C ALA A 73 10.68 -0.80 0.35
N ILE A 74 9.63 -0.98 1.15
CA ILE A 74 8.23 -0.89 0.70
C ILE A 74 7.75 0.54 0.90
N PHE A 75 7.69 1.32 -0.18
CA PHE A 75 7.24 2.71 -0.15
C PHE A 75 5.72 2.82 -0.29
N SER A 76 5.24 4.05 -0.29
CA SER A 76 3.81 4.35 -0.25
C SER A 76 3.03 3.82 -1.45
N GLY A 77 1.73 3.69 -1.24
CA GLY A 77 0.80 3.18 -2.22
C GLY A 77 -0.64 3.17 -1.71
N SER A 78 -1.48 2.34 -2.32
CA SER A 78 -2.90 2.23 -1.99
C SER A 78 -3.35 0.77 -1.89
N ALA A 79 -4.50 0.55 -1.26
CA ALA A 79 -5.17 -0.76 -1.23
C ALA A 79 -6.61 -0.62 -1.73
N VAL A 80 -7.12 -1.71 -2.30
CA VAL A 80 -8.49 -1.86 -2.77
C VAL A 80 -8.99 -3.26 -2.42
N VAL A 81 -10.31 -3.44 -2.39
CA VAL A 81 -10.93 -4.77 -2.38
C VAL A 81 -11.43 -5.08 -3.79
N ASP A 82 -10.96 -6.15 -4.37
CA ASP A 82 -11.31 -6.58 -5.73
C ASP A 82 -12.61 -7.39 -5.74
N TYR A 83 -13.73 -6.71 -5.51
CA TYR A 83 -15.06 -7.33 -5.46
C TYR A 83 -15.48 -8.02 -6.77
N PHE A 84 -14.87 -7.66 -7.87
CA PHE A 84 -15.18 -8.24 -9.19
C PHE A 84 -14.21 -9.37 -9.57
N ASN A 85 -13.24 -9.67 -8.71
CA ASN A 85 -12.18 -10.66 -8.95
C ASN A 85 -11.47 -10.45 -10.30
N THR A 86 -11.18 -9.19 -10.61
CA THR A 86 -10.52 -8.79 -11.86
C THR A 86 -9.05 -9.21 -11.88
N THR A 87 -8.43 -9.35 -10.71
CA THR A 87 -7.05 -9.82 -10.56
C THR A 87 -6.92 -11.35 -10.57
N GLY A 88 -8.04 -12.07 -10.33
CA GLY A 88 -8.00 -13.52 -10.18
C GLY A 88 -7.33 -14.03 -8.90
N PHE A 89 -6.94 -13.15 -7.96
CA PHE A 89 -6.31 -13.57 -6.71
C PHE A 89 -7.28 -14.20 -5.72
N GLY A 90 -8.56 -13.78 -5.74
CA GLY A 90 -9.60 -14.27 -4.87
C GLY A 90 -10.72 -14.97 -5.62
N SER A 91 -11.93 -14.80 -5.13
CA SER A 91 -13.18 -15.20 -5.80
C SER A 91 -14.28 -14.16 -5.55
N LEU A 92 -15.45 -14.32 -6.17
CA LEU A 92 -16.59 -13.44 -5.90
C LEU A 92 -17.12 -13.60 -4.46
N GLU A 93 -16.99 -14.79 -3.88
CA GLU A 93 -17.39 -15.10 -2.50
C GLU A 93 -16.34 -14.65 -1.48
N ASN A 94 -15.07 -14.64 -1.87
CA ASN A 94 -13.94 -14.21 -1.05
C ASN A 94 -13.03 -13.26 -1.85
N PRO A 95 -13.43 -11.98 -2.01
CA PRO A 95 -12.66 -11.02 -2.78
C PRO A 95 -11.32 -10.74 -2.12
N ALA A 96 -10.27 -10.66 -2.92
CA ALA A 96 -8.95 -10.32 -2.43
C ALA A 96 -8.87 -8.83 -2.03
N MET A 97 -8.21 -8.53 -0.91
CA MET A 97 -7.68 -7.20 -0.67
C MET A 97 -6.33 -7.10 -1.39
N VAL A 98 -6.17 -6.09 -2.24
CA VAL A 98 -4.98 -5.93 -3.09
C VAL A 98 -4.30 -4.62 -2.75
N ALA A 99 -3.03 -4.69 -2.36
CA ALA A 99 -2.16 -3.54 -2.20
C ALA A 99 -1.33 -3.33 -3.46
N ILE A 100 -1.24 -2.07 -3.91
CA ILE A 100 -0.25 -1.65 -4.90
C ILE A 100 0.67 -0.63 -4.24
N PHE A 101 1.97 -0.82 -4.38
CA PHE A 101 2.98 -0.04 -3.67
C PHE A 101 4.24 0.10 -4.50
N THR A 102 5.11 1.00 -4.07
CA THR A 102 6.40 1.20 -4.71
C THR A 102 7.47 0.35 -4.03
N ASP A 103 8.10 -0.53 -4.78
CA ASP A 103 9.38 -1.14 -4.44
C ASP A 103 10.50 -0.12 -4.68
N HIS A 104 11.22 0.24 -3.63
CA HIS A 104 12.37 1.14 -3.68
C HIS A 104 13.65 0.37 -3.41
N GLN A 105 14.56 0.30 -4.38
CA GLN A 105 15.87 -0.33 -4.17
C GLN A 105 16.67 0.41 -3.11
N HIS A 106 17.32 -0.33 -2.20
CA HIS A 106 18.03 0.26 -1.06
C HIS A 106 19.16 1.22 -1.44
N ASP A 107 19.74 1.06 -2.62
CA ASP A 107 20.75 1.98 -3.16
C ASP A 107 20.14 3.28 -3.75
N GLY A 108 18.82 3.39 -3.76
CA GLY A 108 18.10 4.54 -4.29
C GLY A 108 18.13 4.69 -5.80
N SER A 109 18.59 3.69 -6.54
CA SER A 109 18.78 3.77 -7.98
C SER A 109 17.50 3.60 -8.81
N HIS A 110 16.48 2.91 -8.22
CA HIS A 110 15.33 2.46 -8.99
C HIS A 110 14.06 2.33 -8.15
N GLN A 111 12.93 2.67 -8.76
CA GLN A 111 11.58 2.48 -8.21
C GLN A 111 10.67 1.83 -9.26
N SER A 112 9.88 0.86 -8.82
CA SER A 112 8.87 0.17 -9.63
C SER A 112 7.63 -0.12 -8.80
N GLN A 113 6.51 -0.44 -9.44
CA GLN A 113 5.27 -0.73 -8.73
C GLN A 113 5.04 -2.23 -8.65
N SER A 114 4.66 -2.68 -7.46
CA SER A 114 4.45 -4.07 -7.12
C SER A 114 3.11 -4.29 -6.42
N LEU A 115 2.63 -5.52 -6.45
CA LEU A 115 1.39 -5.95 -5.80
C LEU A 115 1.67 -6.91 -4.66
N ALA A 116 0.82 -6.82 -3.64
CA ALA A 116 0.58 -7.90 -2.68
C ALA A 116 -0.92 -8.06 -2.48
N PHE A 117 -1.36 -9.24 -2.08
CA PHE A 117 -2.77 -9.52 -1.84
C PHE A 117 -2.99 -10.30 -0.56
N SER A 118 -4.18 -10.17 0.01
CA SER A 118 -4.65 -10.87 1.18
C SER A 118 -5.99 -11.54 0.87
N LEU A 119 -6.18 -12.76 1.37
CA LEU A 119 -7.42 -13.54 1.27
C LEU A 119 -8.10 -13.76 2.65
N ASP A 120 -7.56 -13.13 3.67
CA ASP A 120 -7.98 -13.24 5.07
C ASP A 120 -8.20 -11.85 5.72
N ASP A 121 -8.84 -10.97 4.95
CA ASP A 121 -9.23 -9.63 5.39
C ASP A 121 -8.04 -8.76 5.86
N GLY A 122 -6.89 -8.91 5.21
CA GLY A 122 -5.70 -8.11 5.47
C GLY A 122 -4.80 -8.64 6.60
N MET A 123 -5.09 -9.81 7.18
CA MET A 123 -4.30 -10.38 8.27
C MET A 123 -2.95 -10.91 7.80
N THR A 124 -2.91 -11.56 6.64
CA THR A 124 -1.68 -12.01 5.99
C THR A 124 -1.61 -11.56 4.54
N TRP A 125 -0.40 -11.30 4.06
CA TRP A 125 -0.15 -10.76 2.74
C TRP A 125 0.85 -11.60 1.96
N GLN A 126 0.53 -11.85 0.70
CA GLN A 126 1.40 -12.53 -0.24
C GLN A 126 1.81 -11.57 -1.35
N ARG A 127 3.12 -11.43 -1.59
CA ARG A 127 3.62 -10.67 -2.74
C ARG A 127 3.28 -11.42 -4.02
N TYR A 128 2.84 -10.69 -5.04
CA TYR A 128 2.56 -11.27 -6.35
C TYR A 128 3.85 -11.72 -7.02
N GLU A 129 3.88 -12.95 -7.54
CA GLU A 129 5.08 -13.54 -8.15
C GLU A 129 5.50 -12.83 -9.45
N GLY A 130 4.55 -12.21 -10.17
CA GLY A 130 4.79 -11.45 -11.39
C GLY A 130 5.29 -10.02 -11.18
N ASN A 131 5.67 -9.61 -9.95
CA ASN A 131 6.23 -8.29 -9.68
C ASN A 131 7.60 -8.08 -10.37
N PRO A 132 7.93 -6.83 -10.73
CA PRO A 132 7.08 -5.64 -10.68
C PRO A 132 6.02 -5.62 -11.80
N VAL A 133 4.82 -5.08 -11.49
CA VAL A 133 3.74 -4.96 -12.49
C VAL A 133 3.85 -3.71 -13.36
N LEU A 134 4.59 -2.70 -12.90
CA LEU A 134 4.87 -1.49 -13.68
C LEU A 134 6.27 -0.98 -13.36
N ASP A 135 7.11 -0.90 -14.40
CA ASP A 135 8.50 -0.49 -14.27
C ASP A 135 8.92 0.36 -15.47
N LEU A 136 9.16 1.63 -15.25
CA LEU A 136 9.66 2.57 -16.25
C LEU A 136 11.18 2.76 -16.19
N LYS A 137 11.89 1.98 -15.38
CA LYS A 137 13.35 2.07 -15.17
C LYS A 137 13.78 3.46 -14.67
N MET A 138 13.03 4.02 -13.73
CA MET A 138 13.26 5.36 -13.22
C MET A 138 13.68 5.31 -11.75
N LYS A 139 14.47 6.30 -11.34
CA LYS A 139 14.87 6.50 -9.95
C LYS A 139 13.73 7.00 -9.09
N ASP A 140 12.91 7.92 -9.61
CA ASP A 140 11.77 8.53 -8.94
C ASP A 140 10.50 8.21 -9.72
N PHE A 141 9.75 7.22 -9.26
CA PHE A 141 8.50 6.75 -9.86
C PHE A 141 7.68 6.01 -8.80
N ARG A 142 6.77 6.72 -8.11
CA ARG A 142 6.17 6.23 -6.86
C ARG A 142 4.76 6.71 -6.58
N ASP A 143 4.23 6.26 -5.44
CA ASP A 143 2.96 6.68 -4.84
C ASP A 143 1.74 6.32 -5.72
N PRO A 144 1.56 5.05 -6.09
CA PRO A 144 0.43 4.63 -6.92
C PRO A 144 -0.87 4.72 -6.12
N LYS A 145 -1.87 5.43 -6.68
CA LYS A 145 -3.25 5.45 -6.20
C LYS A 145 -4.14 4.77 -7.21
N VAL A 146 -4.82 3.71 -6.79
CA VAL A 146 -5.74 2.94 -7.63
C VAL A 146 -7.18 3.15 -7.19
N SER A 147 -8.09 3.27 -8.14
CA SER A 147 -9.53 3.32 -7.95
C SER A 147 -10.25 2.63 -9.10
N TRP A 148 -11.43 2.06 -8.82
CA TRP A 148 -12.28 1.52 -9.86
C TRP A 148 -13.01 2.63 -10.60
N ASP A 149 -12.99 2.60 -11.93
CA ASP A 149 -13.75 3.49 -12.80
C ASP A 149 -14.94 2.72 -13.42
N GLU A 150 -16.13 2.98 -12.90
CA GLU A 150 -17.37 2.35 -13.36
C GLU A 150 -17.68 2.68 -14.82
N SER A 151 -17.29 3.86 -15.30
CA SER A 151 -17.60 4.31 -16.66
C SER A 151 -16.87 3.53 -17.74
N THR A 152 -15.66 3.06 -17.43
CA THR A 152 -14.80 2.28 -18.32
C THR A 152 -14.70 0.82 -17.92
N ASN A 153 -15.29 0.44 -16.77
CA ASN A 153 -15.20 -0.88 -16.17
C ASN A 153 -13.76 -1.35 -16.06
N SER A 154 -12.90 -0.49 -15.50
CA SER A 154 -11.46 -0.72 -15.39
C SER A 154 -10.86 -0.07 -14.15
N TRP A 155 -9.67 -0.52 -13.77
CA TRP A 155 -8.86 0.13 -12.74
C TRP A 155 -8.13 1.33 -13.31
N LEU A 156 -8.29 2.48 -12.66
CA LEU A 156 -7.52 3.69 -12.93
C LEU A 156 -6.41 3.82 -11.91
N MET A 157 -5.18 4.00 -12.37
CA MET A 157 -4.05 4.31 -11.50
C MET A 157 -3.50 5.70 -11.80
N THR A 158 -3.34 6.49 -10.76
CA THR A 158 -2.56 7.73 -10.78
C THR A 158 -1.24 7.50 -10.05
N ILE A 159 -0.15 8.04 -10.57
CA ILE A 159 1.19 7.81 -10.04
C ILE A 159 2.08 9.04 -10.22
N ALA A 160 2.95 9.29 -9.26
CA ALA A 160 3.92 10.36 -9.35
C ALA A 160 5.09 9.95 -10.26
N LYS A 161 5.25 10.70 -11.35
CA LYS A 161 6.36 10.58 -12.28
C LYS A 161 7.00 11.96 -12.47
N PRO A 162 8.01 12.32 -11.70
CA PRO A 162 8.65 13.62 -11.81
C PRO A 162 9.47 13.68 -13.11
N LEU A 163 9.02 14.52 -14.03
CA LEU A 163 9.76 14.94 -15.22
C LEU A 163 9.81 16.47 -15.15
N GLU A 164 10.97 17.05 -14.84
CA GLU A 164 11.21 18.49 -14.90
C GLU A 164 10.07 19.35 -14.29
N TYR A 165 9.63 19.01 -13.06
CA TYR A 165 8.52 19.69 -12.34
C TYR A 165 7.09 19.34 -12.81
N ILE A 166 6.89 18.30 -13.62
CA ILE A 166 5.57 17.85 -14.06
C ILE A 166 5.20 16.54 -13.33
N ILE A 167 4.02 16.51 -12.70
CA ILE A 167 3.39 15.26 -12.24
C ILE A 167 2.58 14.71 -13.41
N SER A 168 2.92 13.52 -13.89
CA SER A 168 2.15 12.84 -14.93
C SER A 168 1.17 11.87 -14.31
N PHE A 169 -0.06 11.88 -14.83
CA PHE A 169 -1.07 10.87 -14.52
C PHE A 169 -1.03 9.82 -15.63
N LEU A 170 -0.82 8.57 -15.25
CA LEU A 170 -0.89 7.45 -16.20
C LEU A 170 -2.27 6.81 -16.06
N HIS A 171 -3.04 6.83 -17.13
CA HIS A 171 -4.26 6.06 -17.26
C HIS A 171 -3.89 4.64 -17.70
N TYR A 172 -4.03 3.67 -16.82
CA TYR A 172 -3.72 2.28 -17.14
C TYR A 172 -5.04 1.51 -17.37
N GLN A 173 -5.34 1.21 -18.62
CA GLN A 173 -6.56 0.53 -19.05
C GLN A 173 -6.38 -0.99 -19.05
N GLN A 174 -6.01 -1.69 -18.15
CA GLN A 174 -6.03 -3.15 -18.04
C GLN A 174 -4.83 -3.68 -17.25
N PHE A 175 -5.06 -3.99 -16.01
CA PHE A 175 -4.35 -5.12 -15.43
C PHE A 175 -5.03 -6.40 -16.00
N GLN A 176 -4.60 -6.89 -17.15
CA GLN A 176 -4.71 -8.29 -17.47
C GLN A 176 -3.49 -8.95 -16.84
N LEU A 177 -3.71 -9.57 -15.70
CA LEU A 177 -2.76 -10.50 -15.09
C LEU A 177 -2.84 -11.84 -15.80
#